data_87e1ad6d8a5bf26155a97f73cbb159bf
#
_entry.id   87e1ad6d8a5bf26155a97f73cbb159bf
#
_cell.length_a   1.000
_cell.length_b   1.000
_cell.length_c   1.000
_cell.angle_alpha   90.00
_cell.angle_beta   90.00
_cell.angle_gamma   90.00
#
_symmetry.space_group_name_H-M   'P 1'
#
loop_
_entity.id
_entity.type
_entity.pdbx_description
1 polymer ?
#
loop_
_entity_poly.entity_id
_entity_poly.type
_entity_poly.pdbx_seq_one_letter_code
_entity_poly.pdbx_strand_id
1 'polypeptide(L)' 'MKKTYKIEVDCANCAATIERHVAKLKCVKEVTVSYMAQKMLVEYAPGVVETEAKAEILKTALKVAPDFRFED' A
#
# COMPACT_ATOMS: atom_id res chain seq x y z
N MET A 1 -5.86 -12.54 -4.33
CA MET A 1 -4.63 -12.94 -3.65
C MET A 1 -4.22 -11.86 -2.66
N LYS A 2 -4.09 -12.24 -1.41
CA LYS A 2 -3.75 -11.30 -0.33
C LYS A 2 -2.29 -11.38 0.03
N LYS A 3 -1.68 -10.22 0.23
CA LYS A 3 -0.30 -10.11 0.67
C LYS A 3 -0.21 -9.14 1.83
N THR A 4 0.70 -9.43 2.75
CA THR A 4 0.99 -8.54 3.87
C THR A 4 2.42 -8.06 3.74
N TYR A 5 2.60 -6.75 3.80
CA TYR A 5 3.93 -6.14 3.70
C TYR A 5 4.23 -5.37 4.97
N LYS A 6 5.49 -5.41 5.38
CA LYS A 6 5.96 -4.51 6.41
C LYS A 6 6.28 -3.18 5.76
N ILE A 7 5.83 -2.11 6.36
CA ILE A 7 6.02 -0.77 5.82
C ILE A 7 6.55 0.16 6.89
N GLU A 8 7.04 1.30 6.45
CA GLU A 8 7.44 2.35 7.36
C GLU A 8 6.71 3.63 6.96
N VAL A 9 5.92 4.16 7.88
CA VAL A 9 5.18 5.39 7.68
C VAL A 9 5.12 6.14 9.02
N ASP A 10 5.39 7.43 8.99
CA ASP A 10 5.54 8.24 10.21
C ASP A 10 4.27 8.94 10.67
N CYS A 11 3.22 8.90 9.89
CA CYS A 11 2.04 9.70 10.17
C CYS A 11 0.77 8.87 9.99
N ALA A 12 -0.10 8.88 11.00
CA ALA A 12 -1.36 8.16 10.93
C ALA A 12 -2.25 8.68 9.81
N ASN A 13 -2.28 9.99 9.62
CA ASN A 13 -3.07 10.60 8.54
C ASN A 13 -2.51 10.19 7.18
N CYS A 14 -1.19 10.10 7.07
CA CYS A 14 -0.54 9.66 5.84
C CYS A 14 -0.92 8.22 5.53
N ALA A 15 -0.91 7.36 6.56
CA ALA A 15 -1.30 5.97 6.39
C ALA A 15 -2.73 5.85 5.85
N ALA A 16 -3.66 6.60 6.44
CA ALA A 16 -5.06 6.59 6.00
C ALA A 16 -5.20 7.12 4.56
N THR A 17 -4.45 8.16 4.23
CA THR A 17 -4.48 8.75 2.90
C THR A 17 -3.90 7.79 1.88
N ILE A 18 -2.81 7.11 2.22
CA ILE A 18 -2.20 6.09 1.36
C ILE A 18 -3.23 4.99 1.08
N GLU A 19 -3.90 4.53 2.12
CA GLU A 19 -4.93 3.50 1.97
C GLU A 19 -6.00 3.92 0.97
N ARG A 20 -6.49 5.15 1.08
CA ARG A 20 -7.51 5.67 0.17
C ARG A 20 -7.03 5.72 -1.27
N HIS A 21 -5.81 6.22 -1.48
CA HIS A 21 -5.27 6.34 -2.83
C HIS A 21 -4.96 5.00 -3.45
N VAL A 22 -4.38 4.08 -2.68
CA VAL A 22 -4.05 2.74 -3.15
C VAL A 22 -5.32 1.96 -3.48
N ALA A 23 -6.38 2.15 -2.70
CA ALA A 23 -7.65 1.48 -2.95
C ALA A 23 -8.28 1.85 -4.29
N LYS A 24 -7.89 2.97 -4.87
CA LYS A 24 -8.39 3.41 -6.16
C LYS A 24 -7.64 2.81 -7.34
N LEU A 25 -6.52 2.13 -7.09
CA LEU A 25 -5.75 1.52 -8.15
C LEU A 25 -6.50 0.32 -8.73
N LYS A 26 -6.48 0.19 -10.05
CA LYS A 26 -7.17 -0.90 -10.73
C LYS A 26 -6.59 -2.27 -10.39
N CYS A 27 -5.31 -2.32 -10.06
CA CYS A 27 -4.63 -3.56 -9.72
C CYS A 27 -4.90 -4.01 -8.28
N VAL A 28 -5.55 -3.18 -7.49
CA VAL A 28 -5.82 -3.48 -6.08
C VAL A 28 -7.32 -3.64 -5.88
N LYS A 29 -7.73 -4.79 -5.38
CA LYS A 29 -9.12 -5.05 -5.05
C LYS A 29 -9.46 -4.47 -3.69
N GLU A 30 -8.56 -4.62 -2.74
CA GLU A 30 -8.77 -4.17 -1.38
C GLU A 30 -7.42 -3.91 -0.72
N VAL A 31 -7.38 -2.91 0.16
CA VAL A 31 -6.15 -2.59 0.89
C VAL A 31 -6.49 -2.11 2.29
N THR A 32 -5.66 -2.50 3.24
CA THR A 32 -5.75 -2.04 4.62
C THR A 32 -4.35 -1.65 5.07
N VAL A 33 -4.22 -0.43 5.58
CA VAL A 33 -2.94 0.06 6.11
C VAL A 33 -3.08 0.22 7.62
N SER A 34 -2.21 -0.46 8.37
CA SER A 34 -2.19 -0.34 9.82
C SER A 34 -1.00 0.50 10.25
N TYR A 35 -1.28 1.70 10.73
CA TYR A 35 -0.23 2.58 11.25
C TYR A 35 0.42 2.00 12.49
N MET A 36 -0.41 1.48 13.40
CA MET A 36 0.09 0.93 14.66
C MET A 36 0.98 -0.30 14.46
N ALA A 37 0.62 -1.16 13.53
CA ALA A 37 1.39 -2.36 13.24
C ALA A 37 2.47 -2.14 12.19
N GLN A 38 2.45 -1.00 11.51
CA GLN A 38 3.35 -0.70 10.40
C GLN A 38 3.30 -1.81 9.36
N LYS A 39 2.09 -2.16 8.96
CA LYS A 39 1.85 -3.22 7.98
C LYS A 39 0.78 -2.79 7.00
N MET A 40 0.89 -3.32 5.80
CA MET A 40 -0.10 -3.09 4.75
C MET A 40 -0.58 -4.43 4.23
N LEU A 41 -1.89 -4.65 4.27
CA LEU A 41 -2.53 -5.82 3.69
C LEU A 41 -3.12 -5.41 2.35
N VAL A 42 -2.76 -6.12 1.30
CA VAL A 42 -3.24 -5.83 -0.04
C VAL A 42 -3.87 -7.07 -0.64
N GLU A 43 -5.08 -6.91 -1.17
CA GLU A 43 -5.69 -7.95 -1.98
C GLU A 43 -5.65 -7.48 -3.42
N TYR A 44 -4.90 -8.21 -4.26
CA TYR A 44 -4.75 -7.87 -5.66
C TYR A 44 -5.92 -8.36 -6.49
N ALA A 45 -6.22 -7.63 -7.55
CA ALA A 45 -7.23 -8.04 -8.51
C ALA A 45 -6.76 -9.28 -9.27
N PRO A 46 -7.69 -10.12 -9.77
CA PRO A 46 -7.32 -11.29 -10.56
C PRO A 46 -6.50 -10.88 -11.79
N GLY A 47 -5.48 -11.67 -12.10
CA GLY A 47 -4.66 -11.45 -13.28
C GLY A 47 -3.60 -10.38 -13.13
N VAL A 48 -3.45 -9.80 -11.94
CA VAL A 48 -2.47 -8.76 -11.68
C VAL A 48 -1.11 -9.39 -11.34
N VAL A 49 -0.05 -8.80 -11.90
CA VAL A 49 1.33 -9.19 -11.56
C VAL A 49 1.73 -8.45 -10.29
N GLU A 50 2.07 -9.21 -9.26
CA GLU A 50 2.39 -8.64 -7.95
C GLU A 50 3.52 -7.58 -8.02
N THR A 51 4.57 -7.87 -8.76
CA THR A 51 5.72 -6.96 -8.86
C THR A 51 5.30 -5.60 -9.41
N GLU A 52 4.49 -5.61 -10.46
CA GLU A 52 4.03 -4.37 -11.07
C GLU A 52 3.05 -3.64 -10.15
N ALA A 53 2.15 -4.38 -9.52
CA ALA A 53 1.18 -3.80 -8.60
C ALA A 53 1.88 -3.17 -7.40
N LYS A 54 2.89 -3.85 -6.85
CA LYS A 54 3.66 -3.33 -5.72
C LYS A 54 4.36 -2.02 -6.10
N ALA A 55 4.90 -1.94 -7.31
CA ALA A 55 5.54 -0.72 -7.79
C ALA A 55 4.54 0.43 -7.86
N GLU A 56 3.33 0.17 -8.33
CA GLU A 56 2.29 1.17 -8.41
C GLU A 56 1.87 1.65 -7.02
N ILE A 57 1.75 0.72 -6.08
CA ILE A 57 1.42 1.04 -4.70
C ILE A 57 2.49 1.94 -4.09
N LEU A 58 3.75 1.59 -4.28
CA LEU A 58 4.87 2.39 -3.77
C LEU A 58 4.86 3.78 -4.36
N LYS A 59 4.67 3.89 -5.66
CA LYS A 59 4.62 5.16 -6.35
C LYS A 59 3.50 6.05 -5.80
N THR A 60 2.33 5.46 -5.61
CA THR A 60 1.17 6.15 -5.08
C THR A 60 1.42 6.62 -3.64
N ALA A 61 2.00 5.75 -2.83
CA ALA A 61 2.30 6.06 -1.44
C ALA A 61 3.34 7.17 -1.31
N LEU A 62 4.34 7.17 -2.19
CA LEU A 62 5.38 8.20 -2.16
C LEU A 62 4.84 9.59 -2.49
N LYS A 63 3.77 9.68 -3.25
CA LYS A 63 3.13 10.96 -3.54
C LYS A 63 2.48 11.56 -2.28
N VAL A 64 2.05 10.70 -1.38
CA VAL A 64 1.41 11.12 -0.12
C VAL A 64 2.45 11.32 0.96
N ALA A 65 3.39 10.38 1.09
CA ALA A 65 4.39 10.38 2.14
C ALA A 65 5.76 10.05 1.53
N PRO A 66 6.61 11.05 1.30
CA PRO A 66 7.93 10.82 0.70
C PRO A 66 8.80 9.86 1.50
N ASP A 67 8.52 9.71 2.79
CA ASP A 67 9.28 8.84 3.68
C ASP A 67 8.77 7.40 3.69
N PHE A 68 7.67 7.15 3.00
CA PHE A 68 7.08 5.82 2.95
C PHE A 68 8.03 4.84 2.27
N ARG A 69 8.09 3.63 2.80
CA ARG A 69 8.83 2.55 2.16
C ARG A 69 8.36 1.19 2.65
N PHE A 70 8.60 0.18 1.82
CA PHE A 70 8.41 -1.21 2.22
C PHE A 70 9.66 -1.70 2.92
N GLU A 71 9.46 -2.41 4.03
CA GLU A 71 10.55 -3.00 4.79
C GLU A 71 10.93 -4.40 4.31
N ASP A 72 10.07 -5.01 3.53
CA ASP A 72 10.32 -6.37 2.98
C ASP A 72 11.12 -6.32 1.70
#